data_2ed27c9984df6d3db059855c69385718
#
_entry.id   2ed27c9984df6d3db059855c69385718
#
_cell.length_a   1.000
_cell.length_b   1.000
_cell.length_c   1.000
_cell.angle_alpha   90.00
_cell.angle_beta   90.00
_cell.angle_gamma   90.00
#
_symmetry.space_group_name_H-M   'P 1'
#
loop_
_entity.id
_entity.type
_entity.pdbx_description
1 polymer ?
#
loop_
_entity_poly.entity_id
_entity_poly.type
_entity_poly.pdbx_seq_one_letter_code
_entity_poly.pdbx_strand_id
1 'polypeptide(L)'
;MTSPKKWVIKAGSSLVSDIEEGINKSFISRLVTQVDFLRKNNQNVIIISSGAIAKGMSDLGFQERPRNLAMLQACAAVGQRGISEIYQTTFEKLGYKTGQVLISHDDIADRTRYLNAKNTLESLL
;
A
#
# COMPACT_ATOMS: atom_id res chain seq x y z
N MET A 1 5.51 16.55 26.60
CA MET A 1 4.78 15.65 25.72
C MET A 1 5.73 14.90 24.79
N THR A 2 5.60 13.61 24.69
CA THR A 2 6.37 12.81 23.74
C THR A 2 5.74 12.92 22.35
N SER A 3 6.59 12.98 21.32
CA SER A 3 6.11 12.90 19.93
C SER A 3 5.33 11.58 19.70
N PRO A 4 4.28 11.59 18.85
CA PRO A 4 3.55 10.36 18.54
C PRO A 4 4.50 9.29 17.97
N LYS A 5 4.31 8.06 18.38
CA LYS A 5 5.04 6.94 17.78
C LYS A 5 4.65 6.82 16.30
N LYS A 6 5.64 6.47 15.49
CA LYS A 6 5.45 6.19 14.07
C LYS A 6 5.60 4.69 13.82
N TRP A 7 4.61 4.11 13.20
CA TRP A 7 4.59 2.70 12.82
C TRP A 7 4.79 2.58 11.32
N VAL A 8 5.67 1.70 10.93
CA VAL A 8 5.80 1.27 9.52
C VAL A 8 5.37 -0.18 9.46
N ILE A 9 4.25 -0.44 8.80
CA ILE A 9 3.67 -1.77 8.70
C ILE A 9 3.84 -2.27 7.27
N LYS A 10 4.57 -3.36 7.10
CA LYS A 10 4.74 -4.01 5.80
C LYS A 10 3.70 -5.10 5.62
N ALA A 11 2.86 -4.95 4.60
CA ALA A 11 1.89 -5.94 4.16
C ALA A 11 2.37 -6.61 2.87
N GLY A 12 2.90 -7.82 3.00
CA GLY A 12 3.47 -8.58 1.88
C GLY A 12 2.40 -9.16 0.95
N SER A 13 2.80 -9.55 -0.25
CA SER A 13 1.88 -10.06 -1.28
C SER A 13 1.11 -11.31 -0.85
N SER A 14 1.71 -12.20 -0.07
CA SER A 14 1.04 -13.40 0.45
C SER A 14 -0.13 -13.11 1.39
N LEU A 15 -0.15 -11.94 2.03
CA LEU A 15 -1.24 -11.49 2.88
C LEU A 15 -2.25 -10.63 2.13
N VAL A 16 -1.78 -9.79 1.22
CA VAL A 16 -2.60 -8.81 0.49
C VAL A 16 -3.29 -9.45 -0.71
N SER A 17 -2.68 -10.47 -1.32
CA SER A 17 -3.20 -11.11 -2.53
C SER A 17 -4.18 -12.24 -2.21
N ASP A 18 -5.15 -12.40 -3.08
CA ASP A 18 -6.09 -13.52 -3.12
C ASP A 18 -6.11 -14.11 -4.52
N ILE A 19 -6.20 -15.44 -4.63
CA ILE A 19 -6.13 -16.15 -5.92
C ILE A 19 -7.38 -15.85 -6.77
N GLU A 20 -8.54 -15.74 -6.15
CA GLU A 20 -9.81 -15.55 -6.85
C GLU A 20 -10.09 -14.07 -7.13
N GLU A 21 -9.96 -13.21 -6.10
CA GLU A 21 -10.33 -11.80 -6.18
C GLU A 21 -9.16 -10.86 -6.45
N GLY A 22 -7.93 -11.37 -6.46
CA GLY A 22 -6.71 -10.58 -6.62
C GLY A 22 -6.27 -9.85 -5.36
N ILE A 23 -7.19 -9.46 -4.48
CA ILE A 23 -6.94 -8.80 -3.19
C ILE A 23 -7.68 -9.53 -2.07
N ASN A 24 -6.99 -9.75 -0.96
CA ASN A 24 -7.59 -10.27 0.27
C ASN A 24 -8.27 -9.14 1.06
N LYS A 25 -9.53 -8.87 0.75
CA LYS A 25 -10.33 -7.81 1.39
C LYS A 25 -10.47 -8.01 2.89
N SER A 26 -10.60 -9.24 3.34
CA SER A 26 -10.69 -9.59 4.77
C SER A 26 -9.42 -9.19 5.52
N PHE A 27 -8.25 -9.46 4.95
CA PHE A 27 -6.97 -9.01 5.52
C PHE A 27 -6.89 -7.49 5.61
N ILE A 28 -7.24 -6.78 4.52
CA ILE A 28 -7.23 -5.32 4.49
C ILE A 28 -8.17 -4.74 5.56
N SER A 29 -9.36 -5.28 5.71
CA SER A 29 -10.31 -4.83 6.75
C SER A 29 -9.75 -5.01 8.16
N ARG A 30 -9.11 -6.14 8.45
CA ARG A 30 -8.49 -6.37 9.76
C ARG A 30 -7.31 -5.41 10.00
N LEU A 31 -6.47 -5.20 9.00
CA LEU A 31 -5.36 -4.26 9.08
C LEU A 31 -5.85 -2.83 9.36
N VAL A 32 -6.86 -2.38 8.63
CA VAL A 32 -7.46 -1.05 8.81
C VAL A 32 -8.04 -0.88 10.22
N THR A 33 -8.68 -1.91 10.77
CA THR A 33 -9.19 -1.89 12.15
C THR A 33 -8.05 -1.71 13.17
N GLN A 34 -6.92 -2.39 12.96
CA GLN A 34 -5.76 -2.24 13.84
C GLN A 34 -5.11 -0.86 13.71
N VAL A 35 -5.06 -0.33 12.50
CA VAL A 35 -4.56 1.04 12.26
C VAL A 35 -5.48 2.07 12.92
N ASP A 36 -6.80 1.90 12.86
CA ASP A 36 -7.76 2.75 13.55
C ASP A 36 -7.48 2.79 15.06
N PHE A 37 -7.24 1.63 15.67
CA PHE A 37 -6.84 1.57 17.08
C PHE A 37 -5.57 2.38 17.38
N LEU A 38 -4.54 2.25 16.55
CA LEU A 38 -3.30 3.02 16.71
C LEU A 38 -3.54 4.52 16.55
N ARG A 39 -4.33 4.93 15.57
CA ARG A 39 -4.67 6.32 15.31
C ARG A 39 -5.45 6.95 16.46
N LYS A 40 -6.40 6.23 17.02
CA LYS A 40 -7.16 6.66 18.21
C LYS A 40 -6.29 6.83 19.46
N ASN A 41 -5.15 6.14 19.50
CA ASN A 41 -4.15 6.30 20.54
C ASN A 41 -3.03 7.30 20.17
N ASN A 42 -3.32 8.23 19.25
CA ASN A 42 -2.42 9.28 18.80
C ASN A 42 -1.08 8.75 18.26
N GLN A 43 -1.13 7.68 17.48
CA GLN A 43 0.04 7.09 16.83
C GLN A 43 -0.08 7.21 15.31
N ASN A 44 1.03 7.49 14.65
CA ASN A 44 1.09 7.66 13.20
C ASN A 44 1.44 6.34 12.51
N VAL A 45 0.86 6.10 11.34
CA VAL A 45 1.04 4.83 10.62
C VAL A 45 1.34 5.07 9.16
N ILE A 46 2.36 4.36 8.67
CA ILE A 46 2.69 4.20 7.25
C ILE A 46 2.51 2.73 6.91
N ILE A 47 1.78 2.43 5.85
CA ILE A 47 1.62 1.07 5.33
C ILE A 47 2.46 0.93 4.06
N ILE A 48 3.31 -0.09 4.04
CA ILE A 48 4.01 -0.51 2.82
C ILE A 48 3.31 -1.76 2.30
N SER A 49 2.59 -1.63 1.20
CA SER A 49 1.81 -2.73 0.66
C SER A 49 2.40 -3.28 -0.63
N SER A 50 2.41 -4.60 -0.73
CA SER A 50 2.64 -5.34 -1.96
C SER A 50 1.31 -5.75 -2.60
N GLY A 51 1.35 -6.50 -3.69
CA GLY A 51 0.19 -7.16 -4.28
C GLY A 51 -0.30 -6.55 -5.60
N ALA A 52 0.34 -5.50 -6.10
CA ALA A 52 -0.06 -4.84 -7.34
C ALA A 52 -0.05 -5.79 -8.56
N ILE A 53 0.99 -6.60 -8.70
CA ILE A 53 1.10 -7.57 -9.81
C ILE A 53 -0.03 -8.61 -9.73
N ALA A 54 -0.25 -9.19 -8.56
CA ALA A 54 -1.30 -10.19 -8.36
C ALA A 54 -2.70 -9.63 -8.66
N LYS A 55 -2.99 -8.42 -8.20
CA LYS A 55 -4.25 -7.74 -8.52
C LYS A 55 -4.39 -7.48 -10.01
N GLY A 56 -3.34 -7.00 -10.66
CA GLY A 56 -3.34 -6.75 -12.11
C GLY A 56 -3.49 -8.04 -12.92
N MET A 57 -2.86 -9.12 -12.49
CA MET A 57 -3.04 -10.44 -13.12
C MET A 57 -4.50 -10.89 -13.05
N SER A 58 -5.13 -10.76 -11.89
CA SER A 58 -6.55 -11.07 -11.70
C SER A 58 -7.43 -10.22 -12.61
N ASP A 59 -7.21 -8.90 -12.64
CA ASP A 59 -7.99 -7.97 -13.45
C ASP A 59 -7.84 -8.21 -14.97
N LEU A 60 -6.66 -8.64 -15.40
CA LEU A 60 -6.37 -8.95 -16.81
C LEU A 60 -6.66 -10.40 -17.21
N GLY A 61 -7.11 -11.24 -16.27
CA GLY A 61 -7.47 -12.62 -16.52
C GLY A 61 -6.29 -13.58 -16.70
N PHE A 62 -5.10 -13.24 -16.19
CA PHE A 62 -3.96 -14.15 -16.23
C PHE A 62 -4.14 -15.32 -15.26
N GLN A 63 -4.01 -16.55 -15.75
CA GLN A 63 -4.04 -17.76 -14.94
C GLN A 63 -2.67 -18.10 -14.35
N GLU A 64 -1.61 -17.69 -15.03
CA GLU A 64 -0.23 -17.91 -14.62
C GLU A 64 0.55 -16.60 -14.62
N ARG A 65 1.57 -16.55 -13.76
CA ARG A 65 2.43 -15.36 -13.66
C ARG A 65 3.22 -15.17 -14.97
N PRO A 66 3.12 -14.00 -15.62
CA PRO A 66 3.92 -13.69 -16.78
C PRO A 66 5.42 -13.77 -16.49
N ARG A 67 6.20 -14.23 -17.46
CA ARG A 67 7.67 -14.28 -17.37
C ARG A 67 8.33 -13.01 -17.92
N ASN A 68 7.63 -12.31 -18.79
CA ASN A 68 8.11 -11.09 -19.44
C ASN A 68 8.01 -9.90 -18.47
N LEU A 69 9.11 -9.16 -18.30
CA LEU A 69 9.17 -8.02 -17.40
C LEU A 69 8.15 -6.92 -17.77
N ALA A 70 8.00 -6.63 -19.06
CA ALA A 70 7.04 -5.60 -19.50
C ALA A 70 5.61 -5.97 -19.12
N MET A 71 5.24 -7.24 -19.19
CA MET A 71 3.93 -7.71 -18.80
C MET A 71 3.73 -7.69 -17.28
N LEU A 72 4.76 -8.01 -16.51
CA LEU A 72 4.73 -7.85 -15.04
C LEU A 72 4.54 -6.39 -14.64
N GLN A 73 5.21 -5.47 -15.32
CA GLN A 73 5.04 -4.04 -15.11
C GLN A 73 3.64 -3.56 -15.50
N ALA A 74 3.09 -4.07 -16.60
CA ALA A 74 1.72 -3.79 -17.01
C ALA A 74 0.70 -4.29 -15.97
N CYS A 75 0.88 -5.50 -15.46
CA CYS A 75 0.06 -6.03 -14.36
C CYS A 75 0.15 -5.13 -13.12
N ALA A 76 1.36 -4.71 -12.75
CA ALA A 76 1.54 -3.81 -11.62
C ALA A 76 0.83 -2.47 -11.82
N ALA A 77 0.91 -1.90 -13.00
CA ALA A 77 0.25 -0.63 -13.33
C ALA A 77 -1.28 -0.73 -13.24
N VAL A 78 -1.85 -1.80 -13.76
CA VAL A 78 -3.30 -2.05 -13.66
C VAL A 78 -3.72 -2.33 -12.22
N GLY A 79 -2.99 -3.19 -11.53
CA GLY A 79 -3.34 -3.64 -10.18
C GLY A 79 -3.13 -2.58 -9.10
N GLN A 80 -2.15 -1.70 -9.25
CA GLN A 80 -1.83 -0.66 -8.25
C GLN A 80 -3.03 0.25 -7.97
N ARG A 81 -3.79 0.61 -8.99
CA ARG A 81 -5.02 1.39 -8.83
C ARG A 81 -6.01 0.66 -7.91
N GLY A 82 -6.24 -0.62 -8.14
CA GLY A 82 -7.18 -1.41 -7.35
C GLY A 82 -6.76 -1.53 -5.89
N ILE A 83 -5.47 -1.71 -5.62
CA ILE A 83 -4.94 -1.73 -4.25
C ILE A 83 -5.13 -0.38 -3.56
N SER A 84 -4.76 0.70 -4.24
CA SER A 84 -4.92 2.05 -3.71
C SER A 84 -6.37 2.36 -3.38
N GLU A 85 -7.28 2.01 -4.29
CA GLU A 85 -8.72 2.22 -4.12
C GLU A 85 -9.29 1.46 -2.93
N ILE A 86 -8.90 0.20 -2.73
CA ILE A 86 -9.42 -0.59 -1.61
C ILE A 86 -8.94 -0.07 -0.25
N TYR A 87 -7.68 0.36 -0.15
CA TYR A 87 -7.20 1.03 1.05
C TYR A 87 -7.95 2.34 1.29
N GLN A 88 -8.05 3.16 0.26
CA GLN A 88 -8.75 4.45 0.36
C GLN A 88 -10.19 4.27 0.83
N THR A 89 -10.98 3.44 0.17
CA THR A 89 -12.39 3.25 0.49
C THR A 89 -12.58 2.63 1.88
N THR A 90 -11.70 1.73 2.29
CA THR A 90 -11.79 1.10 3.61
C THR A 90 -11.45 2.09 4.73
N PHE A 91 -10.44 2.93 4.56
CA PHE A 91 -10.11 3.97 5.53
C PHE A 91 -11.13 5.11 5.57
N GLU A 92 -11.69 5.49 4.42
CA GLU A 92 -12.71 6.54 4.34
C GLU A 92 -13.97 6.21 5.13
N LYS A 93 -14.34 4.93 5.23
CA LYS A 93 -15.45 4.48 6.09
C LYS A 93 -15.25 4.81 7.56
N LEU A 94 -14.00 4.95 7.99
CA LEU A 94 -13.63 5.33 9.35
C LEU A 94 -13.27 6.82 9.48
N GLY A 95 -13.45 7.60 8.42
CA GLY A 95 -13.18 9.04 8.41
C GLY A 95 -11.73 9.43 8.15
N TYR A 96 -10.87 8.49 7.77
CA TYR A 96 -9.46 8.78 7.46
C TYR A 96 -9.26 9.11 5.99
N LYS A 97 -8.31 10.00 5.72
CA LYS A 97 -7.74 10.22 4.39
C LYS A 97 -6.47 9.40 4.22
N THR A 98 -6.21 8.96 3.00
CA THR A 98 -4.99 8.24 2.64
C THR A 98 -4.25 9.00 1.56
N GLY A 99 -2.92 9.02 1.66
CA GLY A 99 -2.03 9.49 0.61
C GLY A 99 -1.22 8.30 0.07
N GLN A 100 -1.06 8.22 -1.24
CA GLN A 100 -0.22 7.21 -1.88
C GLN A 100 1.11 7.83 -2.31
N VAL A 101 2.20 7.20 -1.91
CA VAL A 101 3.55 7.58 -2.32
C VAL A 101 4.20 6.37 -2.99
N LEU A 102 4.60 6.54 -4.25
CA LEU A 102 5.32 5.52 -5.02
C LEU A 102 6.80 5.91 -5.07
N ILE A 103 7.65 5.05 -4.55
CA ILE A 103 9.08 5.28 -4.47
C ILE A 103 9.86 4.11 -5.07
N SER A 104 11.05 4.41 -5.60
CA SER A 104 12.00 3.44 -6.13
C SER A 104 13.29 3.43 -5.30
N HIS A 105 14.20 2.50 -5.63
CA HIS A 105 15.54 2.49 -5.03
C HIS A 105 16.30 3.80 -5.25
N ASP A 106 16.16 4.41 -6.42
CA ASP A 106 16.83 5.67 -6.75
C ASP A 106 16.33 6.82 -5.86
N ASP A 107 15.05 6.81 -5.48
CA ASP A 107 14.47 7.81 -4.58
C ASP A 107 15.03 7.70 -3.16
N ILE A 108 15.51 6.53 -2.77
CA ILE A 108 16.16 6.33 -1.47
C ILE A 108 17.67 6.61 -1.56
N ALA A 109 18.31 6.22 -2.67
CA ALA A 109 19.76 6.37 -2.86
C ALA A 109 20.20 7.82 -3.13
N ASP A 110 19.40 8.60 -3.85
CA ASP A 110 19.64 10.01 -4.11
C ASP A 110 19.22 10.85 -2.91
N ARG A 111 20.14 11.68 -2.39
CA ARG A 111 19.88 12.47 -1.18
C ARG A 111 18.72 13.45 -1.34
N THR A 112 18.62 14.14 -2.47
CA THR A 112 17.57 15.12 -2.72
C THR A 112 16.20 14.44 -2.81
N ARG A 113 16.11 13.34 -3.56
CA ARG A 113 14.90 12.55 -3.69
C ARG A 113 14.48 11.92 -2.36
N TYR A 114 15.43 11.39 -1.60
CA TYR A 114 15.19 10.87 -0.26
C TYR A 114 14.58 11.93 0.67
N LEU A 115 15.15 13.12 0.73
CA LEU A 115 14.64 14.20 1.57
C LEU A 115 13.25 14.65 1.12
N ASN A 116 12.98 14.73 -0.17
CA ASN A 116 11.66 15.06 -0.70
C ASN A 116 10.62 14.01 -0.32
N ALA A 117 10.94 12.73 -0.47
CA ALA A 117 10.06 11.64 -0.07
C ALA A 117 9.79 11.65 1.44
N LYS A 118 10.84 11.82 2.24
CA LYS A 118 10.73 11.94 3.70
C LYS A 118 9.82 13.08 4.10
N ASN A 119 10.04 14.27 3.56
CA ASN A 119 9.24 15.46 3.90
C ASN A 119 7.78 15.29 3.49
N THR A 120 7.52 14.65 2.35
CA THR A 120 6.15 14.32 1.92
C THR A 120 5.47 13.39 2.91
N LEU A 121 6.13 12.30 3.30
CA LEU A 121 5.59 11.34 4.28
C LEU A 121 5.34 12.01 5.63
N GLU A 122 6.28 12.83 6.12
CA GLU A 122 6.11 13.57 7.38
C GLU A 122 4.92 14.54 7.31
N SER A 123 4.70 15.17 6.16
CA SER A 123 3.57 16.10 5.96
C SER A 123 2.21 15.38 5.89
N LEU A 124 2.19 14.12 5.50
CA LEU A 124 0.99 13.30 5.47
C LEU A 124 0.61 12.73 6.86
N LEU A 125 1.56 12.61 7.76
CA LEU A 125 1.36 12.10 9.12
C LEU A 125 0.83 13.17 10.08
#